data_78b2da65b092df187e1e4876e378fdb8
#
_entry.id   78b2da65b092df187e1e4876e378fdb8
#
_cell.length_a   1.000
_cell.length_b   1.000
_cell.length_c   1.000
_cell.angle_alpha   90.00
_cell.angle_beta   90.00
_cell.angle_gamma   90.00
#
_symmetry.space_group_name_H-M   'P 1'
#
loop_
_entity.id
_entity.type
_entity.pdbx_description
1 polymer ?
#
loop_
_entity_poly.entity_id
_entity_poly.type
_entity_poly.pdbx_seq_one_letter_code
_entity_poly.pdbx_strand_id
1 'polypeptide(L)'
;MVPTDDLNIAIVGGGIGGLCLALCLENFTSIPVTVYENAPQFGEIGAGVAFGPNAVRAIKQISEPLAAAVGRRANMNMFPEKKGVWFDFRVGMDGANESARARGVLAGTFLCSVEHPEPGSWMVNRSHLVDELAKLLPPDMARFGKNLIDIEDLGSEGVVLTFEDGTTARHSAVIGCDGIKSRTRRIVLGDENPAANPAYTGKYCYRGLVPMDKAVELLGEEKAMNCQAYLGYHGHMLTFPVAGGRMMNVVAFQSSNDWPHDKMVIPATKEQMLSSFSDWGPDVLNIVRLMGQSDIWALFDLLPAEAYHKGRVCLLGDASHASTPFQGAGAGMAVEDAYVLGCILRHVKQAADLPSAFEAFSKARLERTQKLVTTSREAGHLWHFEMEGDDIEKIKENLKDRMNWIWNKNLDEDIEEAVAGFGEGK
;
A
#
# COMPACT_ATOMS: atom_id res chain seq x y z
N MET A 1 29.89 -17.73 -23.79
CA MET A 1 29.03 -16.69 -24.34
C MET A 1 27.61 -17.27 -24.33
N VAL A 2 26.72 -16.77 -23.46
CA VAL A 2 25.28 -17.07 -23.54
C VAL A 2 24.78 -16.26 -24.75
N PRO A 3 23.92 -16.81 -25.61
CA PRO A 3 23.36 -16.06 -26.72
C PRO A 3 22.70 -14.79 -26.19
N THR A 4 23.02 -13.65 -26.76
CA THR A 4 22.52 -12.31 -26.39
C THR A 4 21.02 -12.09 -26.76
N ASP A 5 20.34 -13.13 -27.22
CA ASP A 5 19.00 -13.05 -27.82
C ASP A 5 17.85 -13.48 -26.88
N ASP A 6 18.11 -14.01 -25.68
CA ASP A 6 17.05 -14.47 -24.79
C ASP A 6 16.69 -13.36 -23.78
N LEU A 7 15.86 -12.40 -24.25
CA LEU A 7 15.24 -11.39 -23.38
C LEU A 7 14.46 -12.09 -22.26
N ASN A 8 14.84 -11.87 -20.99
CA ASN A 8 14.15 -12.38 -19.81
C ASN A 8 14.29 -11.42 -18.63
N ILE A 9 13.33 -11.42 -17.72
CA ILE A 9 13.26 -10.47 -16.60
C ILE A 9 13.15 -11.22 -15.26
N ALA A 10 13.95 -10.78 -14.29
CA ALA A 10 13.76 -11.16 -12.89
C ALA A 10 12.84 -10.19 -12.18
N ILE A 11 11.89 -10.68 -11.39
CA ILE A 11 11.12 -9.91 -10.40
C ILE A 11 11.56 -10.38 -9.01
N VAL A 12 12.03 -9.45 -8.18
CA VAL A 12 12.43 -9.75 -6.80
C VAL A 12 11.35 -9.29 -5.84
N GLY A 13 10.70 -10.26 -5.18
CA GLY A 13 9.57 -10.07 -4.27
C GLY A 13 8.23 -10.51 -4.87
N GLY A 14 7.63 -11.51 -4.22
CA GLY A 14 6.32 -12.11 -4.57
C GLY A 14 5.14 -11.48 -3.82
N GLY A 15 5.23 -10.19 -3.46
CA GLY A 15 4.13 -9.41 -2.91
C GLY A 15 3.14 -8.95 -4.00
N ILE A 16 2.14 -8.14 -3.60
CA ILE A 16 1.07 -7.67 -4.51
C ILE A 16 1.65 -7.03 -5.78
N GLY A 17 2.59 -6.10 -5.66
CA GLY A 17 3.18 -5.42 -6.82
C GLY A 17 3.90 -6.38 -7.77
N GLY A 18 4.76 -7.27 -7.22
CA GLY A 18 5.53 -8.22 -8.01
C GLY A 18 4.65 -9.25 -8.73
N LEU A 19 3.62 -9.78 -8.04
CA LEU A 19 2.69 -10.74 -8.66
C LEU A 19 1.76 -10.08 -9.68
N CYS A 20 1.31 -8.84 -9.45
CA CYS A 20 0.57 -8.08 -10.45
C CYS A 20 1.43 -7.81 -11.68
N LEU A 21 2.70 -7.45 -11.50
CA LEU A 21 3.62 -7.26 -12.63
C LEU A 21 3.88 -8.58 -13.37
N ALA A 22 4.11 -9.68 -12.65
CA ALA A 22 4.29 -10.99 -13.25
C ALA A 22 3.07 -11.38 -14.12
N LEU A 23 1.86 -11.12 -13.62
CA LEU A 23 0.62 -11.36 -14.37
C LEU A 23 0.47 -10.41 -15.57
N CYS A 24 0.87 -9.14 -15.45
CA CYS A 24 0.93 -8.23 -16.61
C CYS A 24 1.86 -8.75 -17.70
N LEU A 25 3.06 -9.20 -17.34
CA LEU A 25 4.04 -9.67 -18.29
C LEU A 25 3.58 -10.97 -18.98
N GLU A 26 2.97 -11.88 -18.23
CA GLU A 26 2.35 -13.10 -18.77
C GLU A 26 1.22 -12.80 -19.76
N ASN A 27 0.37 -11.81 -19.44
CA ASN A 27 -0.79 -11.48 -20.28
C ASN A 27 -0.45 -10.58 -21.47
N PHE A 28 0.56 -9.70 -21.34
CA PHE A 28 0.80 -8.62 -22.30
C PHE A 28 2.01 -8.83 -23.18
N THR A 29 2.92 -9.74 -22.80
CA THR A 29 4.22 -9.92 -23.47
C THR A 29 4.51 -11.39 -23.70
N SER A 30 5.58 -11.67 -24.43
CA SER A 30 6.20 -13.01 -24.51
C SER A 30 7.53 -13.06 -23.78
N ILE A 31 7.82 -12.09 -22.93
CA ILE A 31 9.10 -12.01 -22.19
C ILE A 31 9.07 -13.03 -21.05
N PRO A 32 9.98 -14.01 -21.00
CA PRO A 32 10.09 -14.95 -19.90
C PRO A 32 10.37 -14.23 -18.57
N VAL A 33 9.64 -14.61 -17.51
CA VAL A 33 9.74 -14.00 -16.20
C VAL A 33 10.07 -15.05 -15.14
N THR A 34 10.93 -14.68 -14.19
CA THR A 34 11.16 -15.46 -12.97
C THR A 34 10.94 -14.58 -11.76
N VAL A 35 10.06 -15.00 -10.86
CA VAL A 35 9.81 -14.33 -9.57
C VAL A 35 10.66 -14.98 -8.49
N TYR A 36 11.46 -14.19 -7.79
CA TYR A 36 12.28 -14.61 -6.65
C TYR A 36 11.63 -14.13 -5.36
N GLU A 37 11.22 -15.06 -4.51
CA GLU A 37 10.54 -14.77 -3.24
C GLU A 37 11.37 -15.29 -2.07
N ASN A 38 11.55 -14.47 -1.04
CA ASN A 38 12.31 -14.83 0.16
C ASN A 38 11.59 -15.88 1.02
N ALA A 39 10.27 -15.80 1.10
CA ALA A 39 9.48 -16.77 1.86
C ALA A 39 9.50 -18.17 1.20
N PRO A 40 9.21 -19.25 1.96
CA PRO A 40 9.16 -20.62 1.40
C PRO A 40 7.95 -20.86 0.49
N GLN A 41 6.99 -19.95 0.47
CA GLN A 41 5.80 -19.97 -0.41
C GLN A 41 5.21 -18.56 -0.50
N PHE A 42 4.36 -18.32 -1.47
CA PHE A 42 3.55 -17.10 -1.46
C PHE A 42 2.63 -17.11 -0.24
N GLY A 43 2.55 -16.00 0.43
CA GLY A 43 1.68 -15.84 1.59
C GLY A 43 2.05 -14.60 2.35
N GLU A 44 1.08 -14.08 3.09
CA GLU A 44 1.29 -12.93 3.96
C GLU A 44 0.45 -13.07 5.22
N ILE A 45 0.90 -12.46 6.31
CA ILE A 45 0.13 -12.38 7.54
C ILE A 45 -1.10 -11.53 7.26
N GLY A 46 -2.30 -12.13 7.44
CA GLY A 46 -3.61 -11.66 7.01
C GLY A 46 -4.06 -10.31 7.55
N ALA A 47 -3.44 -9.23 7.09
CA ALA A 47 -3.96 -7.87 7.26
C ALA A 47 -4.92 -7.53 6.11
N GLY A 48 -5.93 -6.70 6.40
CA GLY A 48 -6.77 -6.11 5.37
C GLY A 48 -5.96 -5.15 4.50
N VAL A 49 -6.23 -5.15 3.19
CA VAL A 49 -5.72 -4.18 2.23
C VAL A 49 -6.90 -3.54 1.50
N ALA A 50 -6.79 -2.24 1.25
CA ALA A 50 -7.81 -1.48 0.53
C ALA A 50 -7.32 -1.13 -0.87
N PHE A 51 -8.22 -1.26 -1.85
CA PHE A 51 -8.03 -0.81 -3.22
C PHE A 51 -9.07 0.25 -3.51
N GLY A 52 -8.63 1.47 -3.80
CA GLY A 52 -9.51 2.54 -4.26
C GLY A 52 -9.96 2.32 -5.71
N PRO A 53 -10.87 3.17 -6.22
CA PRO A 53 -11.42 3.07 -7.57
C PRO A 53 -10.36 3.02 -8.68
N ASN A 54 -9.28 3.77 -8.53
CA ASN A 54 -8.11 3.76 -9.43
C ASN A 54 -7.48 2.36 -9.52
N ALA A 55 -7.22 1.73 -8.38
CA ALA A 55 -6.63 0.39 -8.31
C ALA A 55 -7.60 -0.68 -8.84
N VAL A 56 -8.90 -0.56 -8.54
CA VAL A 56 -9.93 -1.47 -9.08
C VAL A 56 -9.96 -1.42 -10.60
N ARG A 57 -9.86 -0.23 -11.20
CA ARG A 57 -9.75 -0.09 -12.67
C ARG A 57 -8.48 -0.76 -13.20
N ALA A 58 -7.32 -0.52 -12.56
CA ALA A 58 -6.05 -1.13 -12.97
C ALA A 58 -6.09 -2.66 -12.87
N ILE A 59 -6.64 -3.24 -11.78
CA ILE A 59 -6.82 -4.69 -11.64
C ILE A 59 -7.66 -5.26 -12.78
N LYS A 60 -8.75 -4.60 -13.17
CA LYS A 60 -9.60 -5.02 -14.31
C LYS A 60 -8.84 -5.00 -15.63
N GLN A 61 -7.99 -4.00 -15.86
CA GLN A 61 -7.17 -3.91 -17.07
C GLN A 61 -6.06 -4.98 -17.10
N ILE A 62 -5.51 -5.36 -15.95
CA ILE A 62 -4.50 -6.43 -15.87
C ILE A 62 -5.14 -7.78 -16.14
N SER A 63 -6.28 -8.09 -15.49
CA SER A 63 -6.91 -9.40 -15.61
C SER A 63 -8.37 -9.35 -15.11
N GLU A 64 -9.33 -9.52 -16.02
CA GLU A 64 -10.74 -9.68 -15.65
C GLU A 64 -10.99 -10.91 -14.74
N PRO A 65 -10.36 -12.08 -14.96
CA PRO A 65 -10.47 -13.20 -14.01
C PRO A 65 -10.01 -12.85 -12.60
N LEU A 66 -8.90 -12.10 -12.46
CA LEU A 66 -8.43 -11.61 -11.15
C LEU A 66 -9.45 -10.66 -10.53
N ALA A 67 -9.92 -9.68 -11.30
CA ALA A 67 -10.91 -8.70 -10.84
C ALA A 67 -12.18 -9.39 -10.33
N ALA A 68 -12.68 -10.39 -11.06
CA ALA A 68 -13.85 -11.18 -10.66
C ALA A 68 -13.58 -11.99 -9.38
N ALA A 69 -12.39 -12.60 -9.25
CA ALA A 69 -12.03 -13.40 -8.07
C ALA A 69 -11.91 -12.53 -6.82
N VAL A 70 -11.22 -11.39 -6.92
CA VAL A 70 -11.02 -10.44 -5.83
C VAL A 70 -12.33 -9.75 -5.45
N GLY A 71 -13.09 -9.29 -6.43
CA GLY A 71 -14.37 -8.60 -6.22
C GLY A 71 -15.41 -9.46 -5.48
N ARG A 72 -15.46 -10.77 -5.72
CA ARG A 72 -16.33 -11.69 -4.96
C ARG A 72 -15.98 -11.78 -3.47
N ARG A 73 -14.76 -11.46 -3.08
CA ARG A 73 -14.27 -11.53 -1.69
C ARG A 73 -14.09 -10.16 -1.07
N ALA A 74 -14.35 -9.09 -1.83
CA ALA A 74 -14.25 -7.73 -1.32
C ALA A 74 -15.30 -7.50 -0.23
N ASN A 75 -14.84 -6.94 0.87
CA ASN A 75 -15.73 -6.43 1.91
C ASN A 75 -16.04 -4.96 1.59
N MET A 76 -17.25 -4.57 1.86
CA MET A 76 -17.75 -3.19 1.73
C MET A 76 -18.59 -2.87 2.97
N ASN A 77 -19.01 -1.64 3.08
CA ASN A 77 -20.04 -1.28 4.05
C ASN A 77 -21.25 -2.21 3.93
N MET A 78 -21.77 -2.67 5.06
CA MET A 78 -22.84 -3.67 5.06
C MET A 78 -24.20 -3.04 4.76
N PHE A 79 -24.37 -1.75 5.04
CA PHE A 79 -25.61 -1.04 4.73
C PHE A 79 -25.65 -0.62 3.28
N PRO A 80 -26.75 -0.90 2.54
CA PRO A 80 -26.87 -0.59 1.12
C PRO A 80 -26.63 0.88 0.76
N GLU A 81 -27.13 1.78 1.62
CA GLU A 81 -26.98 3.24 1.47
C GLU A 81 -25.57 3.74 1.75
N LYS A 82 -24.72 2.92 2.36
CA LYS A 82 -23.31 3.23 2.66
C LYS A 82 -22.31 2.62 1.66
N LYS A 83 -22.77 1.88 0.67
CA LYS A 83 -21.86 1.17 -0.28
C LYS A 83 -20.91 2.09 -1.04
N GLY A 84 -21.33 3.34 -1.29
CA GLY A 84 -20.51 4.37 -1.93
C GLY A 84 -19.59 5.14 -0.96
N VAL A 85 -19.69 4.90 0.34
CA VAL A 85 -18.94 5.61 1.38
C VAL A 85 -17.61 4.90 1.63
N TRP A 86 -16.52 5.67 1.60
CA TRP A 86 -15.19 5.19 2.01
C TRP A 86 -15.11 5.09 3.55
N PHE A 87 -15.30 6.20 4.24
CA PHE A 87 -15.43 6.27 5.69
C PHE A 87 -16.45 7.35 6.11
N ASP A 88 -17.16 7.07 7.20
CA ASP A 88 -17.82 8.08 8.02
C ASP A 88 -16.81 8.61 9.03
N PHE A 89 -16.54 9.91 8.99
CA PHE A 89 -15.60 10.58 9.87
C PHE A 89 -16.32 11.14 11.09
N ARG A 90 -15.75 10.91 12.28
CA ARG A 90 -16.27 11.35 13.57
C ARG A 90 -15.18 11.92 14.46
N VAL A 91 -15.55 12.74 15.40
CA VAL A 91 -14.65 13.15 16.49
C VAL A 91 -14.53 11.97 17.47
N GLY A 92 -13.31 11.55 17.76
CA GLY A 92 -13.02 10.39 18.62
C GLY A 92 -12.84 10.74 20.10
N MET A 93 -12.61 12.02 20.44
CA MET A 93 -12.38 12.49 21.81
C MET A 93 -12.89 13.93 22.01
N ASP A 94 -13.14 14.32 23.25
CA ASP A 94 -13.58 15.67 23.56
C ASP A 94 -12.46 16.70 23.33
N GLY A 95 -12.86 17.91 22.96
CA GLY A 95 -11.97 19.03 22.79
C GLY A 95 -11.14 19.34 24.04
N ALA A 96 -9.87 19.68 23.84
CA ALA A 96 -8.89 19.91 24.91
C ALA A 96 -9.28 21.04 25.88
N ASN A 97 -10.17 21.94 25.48
CA ASN A 97 -10.65 23.06 26.29
C ASN A 97 -12.14 23.40 25.97
N GLU A 98 -12.73 24.28 26.78
CA GLU A 98 -14.12 24.69 26.59
C GLU A 98 -14.39 25.34 25.22
N SER A 99 -13.45 26.12 24.69
CA SER A 99 -13.57 26.75 23.38
C SER A 99 -13.65 25.69 22.25
N ALA A 100 -12.82 24.65 22.30
CA ALA A 100 -12.87 23.54 21.36
C ALA A 100 -14.21 22.80 21.45
N ARG A 101 -14.67 22.48 22.66
CA ARG A 101 -15.97 21.84 22.89
C ARG A 101 -17.14 22.69 22.40
N ALA A 102 -17.09 24.00 22.62
CA ALA A 102 -18.12 24.93 22.14
C ALA A 102 -18.18 25.00 20.59
N ARG A 103 -17.07 24.75 19.91
CA ARG A 103 -17.02 24.61 18.45
C ARG A 103 -17.46 23.25 17.92
N GLY A 104 -17.89 22.33 18.79
CA GLY A 104 -18.40 21.01 18.40
C GLY A 104 -17.36 19.89 18.42
N VAL A 105 -16.16 20.10 19.00
CA VAL A 105 -15.19 19.02 19.24
C VAL A 105 -15.66 18.20 20.42
N LEU A 106 -16.63 17.33 20.17
CA LEU A 106 -17.23 16.44 21.17
C LEU A 106 -17.17 15.00 20.66
N ALA A 107 -16.76 14.08 21.51
CA ALA A 107 -16.65 12.67 21.18
C ALA A 107 -17.95 12.12 20.58
N GLY A 108 -17.86 11.40 19.46
CA GLY A 108 -19.00 10.86 18.74
C GLY A 108 -19.62 11.79 17.70
N THR A 109 -19.27 13.10 17.68
CA THR A 109 -19.81 14.05 16.68
C THR A 109 -19.47 13.57 15.27
N PHE A 110 -20.50 13.40 14.45
CA PHE A 110 -20.35 13.11 13.02
C PHE A 110 -19.84 14.34 12.27
N LEU A 111 -18.79 14.16 11.47
CA LEU A 111 -18.18 15.22 10.66
C LEU A 111 -18.70 15.20 9.22
N CYS A 112 -18.43 14.13 8.52
CA CYS A 112 -18.84 13.94 7.13
C CYS A 112 -18.68 12.48 6.72
N SER A 113 -19.36 12.09 5.63
CA SER A 113 -19.04 10.90 4.86
C SER A 113 -18.13 11.31 3.69
N VAL A 114 -17.09 10.52 3.42
CA VAL A 114 -16.30 10.65 2.19
C VAL A 114 -16.71 9.54 1.25
N GLU A 115 -17.25 9.91 0.10
CA GLU A 115 -17.71 8.97 -0.92
C GLU A 115 -16.62 8.77 -1.97
N HIS A 116 -16.57 7.58 -2.55
CA HIS A 116 -15.68 7.26 -3.66
C HIS A 116 -16.47 7.11 -4.97
N PRO A 117 -15.85 7.49 -6.12
CA PRO A 117 -16.48 7.30 -7.43
C PRO A 117 -16.56 5.81 -7.80
N GLU A 118 -17.37 5.49 -8.83
CA GLU A 118 -17.35 4.18 -9.45
C GLU A 118 -15.94 3.86 -10.01
N PRO A 119 -15.51 2.58 -9.99
CA PRO A 119 -16.27 1.37 -9.64
C PRO A 119 -16.31 1.04 -8.14
N GLY A 120 -16.03 1.98 -7.25
CA GLY A 120 -16.00 1.77 -5.82
C GLY A 120 -14.65 1.27 -5.32
N SER A 121 -14.57 0.99 -4.03
CA SER A 121 -13.38 0.46 -3.35
C SER A 121 -13.57 -0.98 -2.93
N TRP A 122 -12.48 -1.74 -2.91
CA TRP A 122 -12.45 -3.12 -2.42
C TRP A 122 -11.58 -3.21 -1.18
N MET A 123 -12.12 -3.73 -0.09
CA MET A 123 -11.35 -4.14 1.09
C MET A 123 -11.23 -5.65 1.08
N VAL A 124 -10.02 -6.17 1.00
CA VAL A 124 -9.78 -7.60 0.87
C VAL A 124 -8.76 -8.06 1.91
N ASN A 125 -8.79 -9.34 2.24
CA ASN A 125 -7.70 -9.95 2.99
C ASN A 125 -6.49 -10.12 2.06
N ARG A 126 -5.33 -9.63 2.48
CA ARG A 126 -4.10 -9.59 1.68
C ARG A 126 -3.64 -10.99 1.27
N SER A 127 -3.73 -11.98 2.15
CA SER A 127 -3.37 -13.37 1.80
C SER A 127 -4.28 -13.93 0.72
N HIS A 128 -5.58 -13.66 0.77
CA HIS A 128 -6.51 -14.12 -0.26
C HIS A 128 -6.21 -13.51 -1.64
N LEU A 129 -5.79 -12.25 -1.68
CA LEU A 129 -5.41 -11.62 -2.94
C LEU A 129 -4.15 -12.27 -3.53
N VAL A 130 -3.13 -12.48 -2.71
CA VAL A 130 -1.88 -13.16 -3.11
C VAL A 130 -2.17 -14.59 -3.60
N ASP A 131 -3.05 -15.33 -2.92
CA ASP A 131 -3.49 -16.66 -3.35
C ASP A 131 -4.20 -16.64 -4.72
N GLU A 132 -5.08 -15.65 -4.97
CA GLU A 132 -5.75 -15.53 -6.28
C GLU A 132 -4.77 -15.14 -7.39
N LEU A 133 -3.81 -14.24 -7.12
CA LEU A 133 -2.74 -13.92 -8.05
C LEU A 133 -1.88 -15.15 -8.37
N ALA A 134 -1.44 -15.86 -7.35
CA ALA A 134 -0.59 -17.05 -7.51
C ALA A 134 -1.23 -18.16 -8.36
N LYS A 135 -2.56 -18.32 -8.27
CA LYS A 135 -3.31 -19.30 -9.08
C LYS A 135 -3.35 -18.97 -10.58
N LEU A 136 -3.17 -17.70 -10.94
CA LEU A 136 -3.21 -17.24 -12.33
C LEU A 136 -1.84 -17.25 -13.00
N LEU A 137 -0.77 -17.52 -12.24
CA LEU A 137 0.61 -17.57 -12.75
C LEU A 137 1.03 -19.02 -13.02
N PRO A 138 1.90 -19.26 -14.00
CA PRO A 138 2.54 -20.55 -14.22
C PRO A 138 3.22 -21.07 -12.94
N PRO A 139 3.04 -22.35 -12.54
CA PRO A 139 3.54 -22.85 -11.26
C PRO A 139 5.08 -22.87 -11.17
N ASP A 140 5.79 -22.86 -12.29
CA ASP A 140 7.24 -22.83 -12.39
C ASP A 140 7.85 -21.43 -12.52
N MET A 141 7.01 -20.39 -12.53
CA MET A 141 7.48 -18.99 -12.62
C MET A 141 8.24 -18.55 -11.36
N ALA A 142 7.93 -19.11 -10.18
CA ALA A 142 8.49 -18.67 -8.90
C ALA A 142 9.65 -19.53 -8.41
N ARG A 143 10.59 -18.89 -7.71
CA ARG A 143 11.68 -19.51 -6.95
C ARG A 143 11.61 -18.98 -5.53
N PHE A 144 11.34 -19.86 -4.56
CA PHE A 144 11.17 -19.54 -3.15
C PHE A 144 12.47 -19.69 -2.35
N GLY A 145 12.51 -19.09 -1.14
CA GLY A 145 13.70 -19.08 -0.29
C GLY A 145 14.85 -18.28 -0.85
N LYS A 146 14.57 -17.30 -1.71
CA LYS A 146 15.55 -16.48 -2.44
C LYS A 146 15.63 -15.07 -1.89
N ASN A 147 16.41 -14.90 -0.81
CA ASN A 147 16.73 -13.58 -0.27
C ASN A 147 17.85 -12.93 -1.09
N LEU A 148 17.52 -11.85 -1.82
CA LEU A 148 18.48 -11.11 -2.63
C LEU A 148 19.48 -10.35 -1.74
N ILE A 149 20.77 -10.54 -1.98
CA ILE A 149 21.83 -9.80 -1.29
C ILE A 149 22.60 -8.84 -2.20
N ASP A 150 22.69 -9.15 -3.51
CA ASP A 150 23.39 -8.26 -4.45
C ASP A 150 22.90 -8.40 -5.89
N ILE A 151 23.13 -7.35 -6.68
CA ILE A 151 22.91 -7.29 -8.13
C ILE A 151 24.13 -6.65 -8.77
N GLU A 152 24.76 -7.37 -9.70
CA GLU A 152 25.79 -6.82 -10.56
C GLU A 152 25.19 -6.52 -11.94
N ASP A 153 25.21 -5.25 -12.36
CA ASP A 153 24.80 -4.83 -13.71
C ASP A 153 26.02 -4.89 -14.65
N LEU A 154 25.98 -5.84 -15.58
CA LEU A 154 27.04 -6.09 -16.57
C LEU A 154 26.80 -5.35 -17.89
N GLY A 155 25.94 -4.32 -17.89
CA GLY A 155 25.62 -3.53 -19.07
C GLY A 155 24.91 -4.37 -20.14
N SER A 156 25.50 -4.46 -21.35
CA SER A 156 24.91 -5.22 -22.45
C SER A 156 24.80 -6.73 -22.20
N GLU A 157 25.54 -7.24 -21.21
CA GLU A 157 25.50 -8.65 -20.85
C GLU A 157 24.39 -9.01 -19.84
N GLY A 158 23.59 -8.05 -19.41
CA GLY A 158 22.49 -8.25 -18.46
C GLY A 158 22.88 -8.02 -17.00
N VAL A 159 22.21 -8.69 -16.09
CA VAL A 159 22.43 -8.58 -14.64
C VAL A 159 22.67 -9.95 -14.02
N VAL A 160 23.46 -9.99 -12.95
CA VAL A 160 23.66 -11.19 -12.12
C VAL A 160 23.12 -10.90 -10.72
N LEU A 161 22.12 -11.68 -10.29
CA LEU A 161 21.57 -11.65 -8.95
C LEU A 161 22.30 -12.65 -8.08
N THR A 162 22.66 -12.25 -6.86
CA THR A 162 23.25 -13.12 -5.83
C THR A 162 22.30 -13.25 -4.65
N PHE A 163 22.03 -14.48 -4.23
CA PHE A 163 21.14 -14.78 -3.11
C PHE A 163 21.91 -15.24 -1.87
N GLU A 164 21.27 -15.08 -0.69
CA GLU A 164 21.86 -15.44 0.60
C GLU A 164 22.24 -16.93 0.71
N ASP A 165 21.56 -17.80 -0.01
CA ASP A 165 21.87 -19.25 -0.08
C ASP A 165 23.10 -19.58 -0.94
N GLY A 166 23.80 -18.53 -1.44
CA GLY A 166 25.01 -18.65 -2.28
C GLY A 166 24.74 -18.96 -3.75
N THR A 167 23.47 -19.09 -4.16
CA THR A 167 23.14 -19.27 -5.59
C THR A 167 23.13 -17.94 -6.33
N THR A 168 23.32 -18.01 -7.63
CA THR A 168 23.24 -16.85 -8.53
C THR A 168 22.25 -17.10 -9.65
N ALA A 169 21.71 -16.02 -10.25
CA ALA A 169 20.88 -16.09 -11.44
C ALA A 169 21.22 -14.94 -12.40
N ARG A 170 21.15 -15.21 -13.70
CA ARG A 170 21.44 -14.22 -14.75
C ARG A 170 20.19 -13.91 -15.55
N HIS A 171 19.94 -12.61 -15.74
CA HIS A 171 18.78 -12.08 -16.47
C HIS A 171 19.16 -10.89 -17.34
N SER A 172 18.28 -10.53 -18.29
CA SER A 172 18.44 -9.31 -19.09
C SER A 172 18.25 -8.04 -18.25
N ALA A 173 17.37 -8.11 -17.23
CA ALA A 173 17.12 -7.03 -16.29
C ALA A 173 16.44 -7.56 -15.02
N VAL A 174 16.34 -6.71 -13.99
CA VAL A 174 15.66 -7.02 -12.73
C VAL A 174 14.73 -5.89 -12.31
N ILE A 175 13.56 -6.25 -11.79
CA ILE A 175 12.58 -5.32 -11.20
C ILE A 175 12.42 -5.68 -9.72
N GLY A 176 12.83 -4.75 -8.85
CA GLY A 176 12.73 -4.88 -7.40
C GLY A 176 11.34 -4.54 -6.91
N CYS A 177 10.63 -5.55 -6.41
CA CYS A 177 9.34 -5.48 -5.73
C CYS A 177 9.48 -5.97 -4.28
N ASP A 178 10.66 -5.79 -3.68
CA ASP A 178 11.12 -6.37 -2.42
C ASP A 178 10.73 -5.55 -1.18
N GLY A 179 9.72 -4.68 -1.33
CA GLY A 179 9.03 -4.03 -0.23
C GLY A 179 9.81 -2.88 0.41
N ILE A 180 9.30 -2.38 1.54
CA ILE A 180 9.83 -1.20 2.21
C ILE A 180 11.31 -1.35 2.64
N LYS A 181 11.79 -2.56 2.95
CA LYS A 181 13.19 -2.84 3.31
C LYS A 181 14.04 -3.24 2.09
N SER A 182 13.67 -2.80 0.91
CA SER A 182 14.24 -3.19 -0.37
C SER A 182 15.77 -3.15 -0.42
N ARG A 183 16.38 -4.29 -0.73
CA ARG A 183 17.80 -4.37 -1.09
C ARG A 183 18.03 -3.76 -2.47
N THR A 184 17.10 -4.00 -3.40
CA THR A 184 17.15 -3.44 -4.76
C THR A 184 17.19 -1.92 -4.73
N ARG A 185 16.40 -1.27 -3.85
CA ARG A 185 16.43 0.20 -3.69
C ARG A 185 17.80 0.70 -3.26
N ARG A 186 18.43 0.03 -2.30
CA ARG A 186 19.79 0.42 -1.85
C ARG A 186 20.81 0.28 -2.96
N ILE A 187 20.68 -0.70 -3.83
CA ILE A 187 21.56 -0.87 -5.01
C ILE A 187 21.34 0.25 -6.03
N VAL A 188 20.08 0.63 -6.28
CA VAL A 188 19.73 1.68 -7.24
C VAL A 188 20.19 3.05 -6.76
N LEU A 189 19.93 3.40 -5.49
CA LEU A 189 20.19 4.73 -4.94
C LEU A 189 21.59 4.86 -4.33
N GLY A 190 22.22 3.75 -3.96
CA GLY A 190 23.44 3.73 -3.14
C GLY A 190 23.15 3.67 -1.64
N ASP A 191 23.94 2.89 -0.90
CA ASP A 191 23.72 2.65 0.53
C ASP A 191 23.81 3.94 1.38
N GLU A 192 24.62 4.92 0.95
CA GLU A 192 24.80 6.22 1.63
C GLU A 192 23.67 7.22 1.36
N ASN A 193 22.76 6.95 0.42
CA ASN A 193 21.66 7.83 0.12
C ASN A 193 20.59 7.75 1.23
N PRO A 194 20.23 8.86 1.88
CA PRO A 194 19.21 8.86 2.94
C PRO A 194 17.86 8.26 2.48
N ALA A 195 17.52 8.40 1.19
CA ALA A 195 16.31 7.84 0.61
C ALA A 195 16.37 6.33 0.39
N ALA A 196 17.53 5.69 0.55
CA ALA A 196 17.69 4.25 0.37
C ALA A 196 17.06 3.41 1.51
N ASN A 197 16.83 4.03 2.67
CA ASN A 197 16.36 3.33 3.86
C ASN A 197 15.01 3.89 4.35
N PRO A 198 14.16 3.05 5.00
CA PRO A 198 12.93 3.51 5.61
C PRO A 198 13.18 4.53 6.72
N ALA A 199 12.32 5.57 6.77
CA ALA A 199 12.31 6.58 7.81
C ALA A 199 11.09 6.42 8.72
N TYR A 200 11.29 6.50 10.03
CA TYR A 200 10.20 6.51 10.99
C TYR A 200 9.37 7.79 10.86
N THR A 201 8.05 7.66 10.84
CA THR A 201 7.14 8.78 10.55
C THR A 201 6.60 9.50 11.78
N GLY A 202 7.07 9.13 12.98
CA GLY A 202 6.54 9.69 14.23
C GLY A 202 5.19 9.08 14.64
N LYS A 203 4.81 7.93 14.07
CA LYS A 203 3.49 7.33 14.32
C LYS A 203 3.58 5.80 14.39
N TYR A 204 2.67 5.21 15.18
CA TYR A 204 2.51 3.77 15.29
C TYR A 204 1.04 3.38 15.38
N CYS A 205 0.72 2.10 15.30
CA CYS A 205 -0.64 1.62 15.49
C CYS A 205 -0.71 0.29 16.24
N TYR A 206 -1.85 0.08 16.88
CA TYR A 206 -2.34 -1.22 17.33
C TYR A 206 -3.31 -1.77 16.30
N ARG A 207 -3.32 -3.07 16.11
CA ARG A 207 -4.20 -3.75 15.15
C ARG A 207 -4.95 -4.87 15.85
N GLY A 208 -6.23 -5.03 15.56
CA GLY A 208 -7.03 -6.07 16.19
C GLY A 208 -8.27 -6.41 15.38
N LEU A 209 -8.85 -7.54 15.78
CA LEU A 209 -10.14 -8.01 15.27
C LEU A 209 -11.11 -8.13 16.45
N VAL A 210 -12.33 -7.65 16.24
CA VAL A 210 -13.41 -7.73 17.21
C VAL A 210 -14.57 -8.52 16.60
N PRO A 211 -15.15 -9.52 17.29
CA PRO A 211 -16.36 -10.18 16.81
C PRO A 211 -17.48 -9.17 16.57
N MET A 212 -18.17 -9.28 15.41
CA MET A 212 -19.16 -8.29 14.98
C MET A 212 -20.34 -8.21 15.93
N ASP A 213 -20.79 -9.32 16.50
CA ASP A 213 -21.87 -9.34 17.49
C ASP A 213 -21.54 -8.48 18.71
N LYS A 214 -20.29 -8.53 19.19
CA LYS A 214 -19.81 -7.69 20.30
C LYS A 214 -19.67 -6.22 19.93
N ALA A 215 -19.22 -5.94 18.69
CA ALA A 215 -19.15 -4.59 18.19
C ALA A 215 -20.55 -3.95 18.07
N VAL A 216 -21.53 -4.69 17.53
CA VAL A 216 -22.93 -4.25 17.41
C VAL A 216 -23.55 -3.99 18.77
N GLU A 217 -23.33 -4.87 19.76
CA GLU A 217 -23.83 -4.71 21.13
C GLU A 217 -23.42 -3.37 21.76
N LEU A 218 -22.17 -2.92 21.48
CA LEU A 218 -21.61 -1.71 22.10
C LEU A 218 -21.75 -0.43 21.28
N LEU A 219 -21.74 -0.53 19.95
CA LEU A 219 -21.69 0.64 19.06
C LEU A 219 -23.01 0.85 18.29
N GLY A 220 -23.89 -0.16 18.25
CA GLY A 220 -25.01 -0.24 17.34
C GLY A 220 -24.61 -0.69 15.94
N GLU A 221 -25.59 -1.17 15.17
CA GLU A 221 -25.35 -1.75 13.82
C GLU A 221 -24.71 -0.75 12.87
N GLU A 222 -25.19 0.50 12.82
CA GLU A 222 -24.72 1.51 11.89
C GLU A 222 -23.20 1.72 11.98
N LYS A 223 -22.66 1.90 13.20
CA LYS A 223 -21.22 2.15 13.40
C LYS A 223 -20.39 0.88 13.29
N ALA A 224 -20.90 -0.25 13.79
CA ALA A 224 -20.14 -1.51 13.80
C ALA A 224 -19.99 -2.12 12.39
N MET A 225 -21.05 -2.05 11.59
CA MET A 225 -21.14 -2.73 10.29
C MET A 225 -20.71 -1.86 9.10
N ASN A 226 -20.27 -0.62 9.33
CA ASN A 226 -19.80 0.29 8.31
C ASN A 226 -18.44 0.90 8.69
N CYS A 227 -17.71 1.40 7.68
CA CYS A 227 -16.39 1.99 7.86
C CYS A 227 -16.46 3.29 8.65
N GLN A 228 -15.76 3.37 9.78
CA GLN A 228 -15.71 4.54 10.65
C GLN A 228 -14.28 5.01 10.86
N ALA A 229 -14.07 6.33 10.88
CA ALA A 229 -12.83 6.99 11.24
C ALA A 229 -13.08 7.94 12.41
N TYR A 230 -12.45 7.68 13.56
CA TYR A 230 -12.54 8.51 14.75
C TYR A 230 -11.28 9.35 14.88
N LEU A 231 -11.38 10.67 14.69
CA LEU A 231 -10.26 11.60 14.71
C LEU A 231 -10.05 12.19 16.10
N GLY A 232 -8.79 12.48 16.46
CA GLY A 232 -8.49 13.06 17.78
C GLY A 232 -7.10 13.67 17.88
N TYR A 233 -6.76 14.17 19.06
CA TYR A 233 -5.43 14.71 19.31
C TYR A 233 -4.39 13.59 19.35
N HIS A 234 -3.35 13.72 18.51
CA HIS A 234 -2.22 12.78 18.41
C HIS A 234 -2.60 11.34 18.10
N GLY A 235 -3.81 11.12 17.54
CA GLY A 235 -4.25 9.78 17.17
C GLY A 235 -5.55 9.77 16.37
N HIS A 236 -5.85 8.61 15.80
CA HIS A 236 -7.14 8.30 15.21
C HIS A 236 -7.39 6.79 15.25
N MET A 237 -8.63 6.39 15.02
CA MET A 237 -8.99 4.97 14.93
C MET A 237 -9.83 4.72 13.70
N LEU A 238 -9.52 3.63 12.99
CA LEU A 238 -10.31 3.13 11.87
C LEU A 238 -10.96 1.82 12.26
N THR A 239 -12.23 1.66 11.90
CA THR A 239 -12.95 0.39 12.01
C THR A 239 -13.65 0.09 10.69
N PHE A 240 -13.66 -1.17 10.29
CA PHE A 240 -14.36 -1.61 9.08
C PHE A 240 -14.68 -3.11 9.12
N PRO A 241 -15.78 -3.55 8.47
CA PRO A 241 -16.15 -4.95 8.43
C PRO A 241 -15.18 -5.78 7.60
N VAL A 242 -14.84 -6.98 8.08
CA VAL A 242 -14.02 -7.98 7.39
C VAL A 242 -14.61 -9.37 7.55
N ALA A 243 -14.06 -10.38 6.86
CA ALA A 243 -14.50 -11.76 6.91
C ALA A 243 -16.00 -11.93 6.60
N GLY A 244 -16.51 -11.18 5.61
CA GLY A 244 -17.94 -11.21 5.23
C GLY A 244 -18.85 -10.64 6.32
N GLY A 245 -18.39 -9.62 7.05
CA GLY A 245 -19.14 -8.94 8.10
C GLY A 245 -19.17 -9.67 9.45
N ARG A 246 -18.44 -10.77 9.60
CA ARG A 246 -18.37 -11.51 10.88
C ARG A 246 -17.45 -10.89 11.90
N MET A 247 -16.49 -10.09 11.46
CA MET A 247 -15.50 -9.43 12.31
C MET A 247 -15.42 -7.95 11.94
N MET A 248 -15.14 -7.11 12.92
CA MET A 248 -14.74 -5.72 12.74
C MET A 248 -13.20 -5.64 12.86
N ASN A 249 -12.53 -5.16 11.82
CA ASN A 249 -11.10 -4.83 11.89
C ASN A 249 -10.95 -3.48 12.59
N VAL A 250 -9.94 -3.39 13.43
CA VAL A 250 -9.60 -2.16 14.16
C VAL A 250 -8.14 -1.82 13.91
N VAL A 251 -7.88 -0.57 13.54
CA VAL A 251 -6.53 -0.01 13.48
C VAL A 251 -6.53 1.29 14.29
N ALA A 252 -5.83 1.28 15.41
CA ALA A 252 -5.81 2.39 16.36
C ALA A 252 -4.42 3.04 16.36
N PHE A 253 -4.34 4.26 15.84
CA PHE A 253 -3.10 5.01 15.60
C PHE A 253 -2.80 5.98 16.71
N GLN A 254 -1.49 6.16 16.98
CA GLN A 254 -0.96 7.12 17.93
C GLN A 254 0.30 7.80 17.37
N SER A 255 0.56 9.03 17.80
CA SER A 255 1.82 9.74 17.55
C SER A 255 2.85 9.44 18.63
N SER A 256 4.11 9.31 18.24
CA SER A 256 5.27 9.19 19.13
C SER A 256 6.48 9.80 18.44
N ASN A 257 7.22 10.65 19.15
CA ASN A 257 8.31 11.40 18.56
C ASN A 257 9.53 10.52 18.22
N ASP A 258 9.72 9.39 18.88
CA ASP A 258 10.82 8.48 18.63
C ASP A 258 10.39 7.01 18.62
N TRP A 259 11.25 6.18 18.08
CA TRP A 259 11.09 4.74 18.01
C TRP A 259 12.45 4.09 18.34
N PRO A 260 12.76 3.87 19.65
CA PRO A 260 14.06 3.38 20.08
C PRO A 260 14.20 1.85 19.94
N HIS A 261 13.62 1.26 18.88
CA HIS A 261 13.61 -0.18 18.64
C HIS A 261 14.14 -0.52 17.26
N ASP A 262 14.94 -1.59 17.17
CA ASP A 262 15.46 -2.09 15.88
C ASP A 262 14.37 -2.76 15.02
N LYS A 263 13.30 -3.21 15.66
CA LYS A 263 12.17 -3.88 14.98
C LYS A 263 11.03 -2.90 14.74
N MET A 264 10.42 -2.98 13.56
CA MET A 264 9.21 -2.20 13.24
C MET A 264 7.96 -2.69 13.98
N VAL A 265 7.99 -3.91 14.52
CA VAL A 265 6.88 -4.52 15.26
C VAL A 265 7.41 -5.03 16.60
N ILE A 266 6.76 -4.64 17.68
CA ILE A 266 7.09 -5.08 19.05
C ILE A 266 5.82 -5.54 19.78
N PRO A 267 5.93 -6.49 20.73
CA PRO A 267 4.79 -6.86 21.57
C PRO A 267 4.31 -5.69 22.42
N ALA A 268 3.00 -5.63 22.64
CA ALA A 268 2.40 -4.70 23.60
C ALA A 268 1.49 -5.44 24.58
N THR A 269 1.28 -4.85 25.76
CA THR A 269 0.29 -5.35 26.71
C THR A 269 -1.05 -4.68 26.48
N LYS A 270 -2.12 -5.33 26.97
CA LYS A 270 -3.47 -4.76 26.94
C LYS A 270 -3.56 -3.45 27.72
N GLU A 271 -2.85 -3.36 28.84
CA GLU A 271 -2.79 -2.19 29.71
C GLU A 271 -2.12 -1.00 28.99
N GLN A 272 -1.03 -1.23 28.27
CA GLN A 272 -0.39 -0.20 27.46
C GLN A 272 -1.36 0.36 26.40
N MET A 273 -2.05 -0.52 25.68
CA MET A 273 -3.04 -0.11 24.69
C MET A 273 -4.20 0.67 25.31
N LEU A 274 -4.76 0.21 26.44
CA LEU A 274 -5.82 0.92 27.15
C LEU A 274 -5.37 2.29 27.65
N SER A 275 -4.13 2.39 28.16
CA SER A 275 -3.55 3.66 28.61
C SER A 275 -3.39 4.66 27.48
N SER A 276 -2.99 4.20 26.28
CA SER A 276 -2.83 5.07 25.09
C SER A 276 -4.13 5.72 24.63
N PHE A 277 -5.28 5.15 25.01
CA PHE A 277 -6.60 5.64 24.61
C PHE A 277 -7.46 6.08 25.80
N SER A 278 -6.88 6.30 27.00
CA SER A 278 -7.62 6.62 28.25
C SER A 278 -8.49 7.87 28.15
N ASP A 279 -8.05 8.87 27.40
CA ASP A 279 -8.71 10.17 27.25
C ASP A 279 -9.68 10.23 26.05
N TRP A 280 -9.88 9.10 25.37
CA TRP A 280 -10.77 9.01 24.22
C TRP A 280 -12.23 8.83 24.62
N GLY A 281 -13.12 9.13 23.69
CA GLY A 281 -14.56 9.02 23.89
C GLY A 281 -15.05 7.57 24.06
N PRO A 282 -16.32 7.41 24.51
CA PRO A 282 -16.86 6.10 24.86
C PRO A 282 -16.80 5.06 23.75
N ASP A 283 -17.09 5.44 22.50
CA ASP A 283 -17.04 4.50 21.35
C ASP A 283 -15.65 3.89 21.20
N VAL A 284 -14.62 4.74 21.17
CA VAL A 284 -13.21 4.32 21.00
C VAL A 284 -12.75 3.49 22.19
N LEU A 285 -13.06 3.90 23.43
CA LEU A 285 -12.73 3.14 24.63
C LEU A 285 -13.37 1.74 24.63
N ASN A 286 -14.64 1.64 24.21
CA ASN A 286 -15.35 0.37 24.11
C ASN A 286 -14.69 -0.55 23.06
N ILE A 287 -14.32 0.00 21.90
CA ILE A 287 -13.63 -0.75 20.85
C ILE A 287 -12.28 -1.28 21.38
N VAL A 288 -11.46 -0.42 22.00
CA VAL A 288 -10.16 -0.83 22.55
C VAL A 288 -10.31 -1.90 23.63
N ARG A 289 -11.34 -1.83 24.47
CA ARG A 289 -11.63 -2.87 25.47
C ARG A 289 -11.96 -4.23 24.86
N LEU A 290 -12.64 -4.25 23.71
CA LEU A 290 -12.97 -5.48 22.98
C LEU A 290 -11.78 -6.07 22.22
N MET A 291 -10.79 -5.25 21.82
CA MET A 291 -9.59 -5.77 21.17
C MET A 291 -8.86 -6.74 22.10
N GLY A 292 -8.37 -7.84 21.55
CA GLY A 292 -7.46 -8.75 22.23
C GLY A 292 -6.07 -8.14 22.48
N GLN A 293 -5.10 -8.96 22.80
CA GLN A 293 -3.71 -8.55 22.81
C GLN A 293 -3.28 -8.15 21.39
N SER A 294 -2.54 -7.07 21.27
CA SER A 294 -2.08 -6.53 19.98
C SER A 294 -0.59 -6.19 20.08
N ASP A 295 0.11 -6.31 18.95
CA ASP A 295 1.44 -5.75 18.81
C ASP A 295 1.35 -4.25 18.44
N ILE A 296 2.44 -3.52 18.72
CA ILE A 296 2.66 -2.17 18.23
C ILE A 296 3.39 -2.26 16.89
N TRP A 297 2.83 -1.61 15.89
CA TRP A 297 3.38 -1.51 14.54
C TRP A 297 3.82 -0.07 14.29
N ALA A 298 5.14 0.18 14.31
CA ALA A 298 5.69 1.48 13.94
C ALA A 298 5.49 1.73 12.44
N LEU A 299 5.15 2.96 12.10
CA LEU A 299 4.93 3.35 10.71
C LEU A 299 6.19 3.98 10.14
N PHE A 300 6.66 3.38 9.07
CA PHE A 300 7.78 3.85 8.28
C PHE A 300 7.31 4.14 6.86
N ASP A 301 7.99 5.01 6.18
CA ASP A 301 7.86 5.25 4.76
C ASP A 301 9.23 5.50 4.12
N LEU A 302 9.26 5.77 2.82
CA LEU A 302 10.48 6.05 2.09
C LEU A 302 10.56 7.53 1.71
N LEU A 303 11.72 8.13 1.93
CA LEU A 303 11.98 9.48 1.43
C LEU A 303 11.97 9.49 -0.11
N PRO A 304 11.64 10.66 -0.73
CA PRO A 304 11.64 10.81 -2.18
C PRO A 304 12.97 10.39 -2.80
N ALA A 305 12.88 9.59 -3.87
CA ALA A 305 14.02 9.19 -4.69
C ALA A 305 14.09 10.06 -5.96
N GLU A 306 15.28 10.23 -6.53
CA GLU A 306 15.48 10.99 -7.76
C GLU A 306 15.03 10.19 -9.01
N ALA A 307 15.12 8.85 -8.95
CA ALA A 307 14.70 7.95 -10.01
C ALA A 307 14.34 6.57 -9.42
N TYR A 308 13.55 5.80 -10.16
CA TYR A 308 13.20 4.41 -9.84
C TYR A 308 13.96 3.39 -10.67
N HIS A 309 15.03 3.79 -11.32
CA HIS A 309 15.86 2.88 -12.07
C HIS A 309 17.33 3.32 -12.09
N LYS A 310 18.20 2.35 -12.36
CA LYS A 310 19.62 2.55 -12.68
C LYS A 310 20.05 1.42 -13.62
N GLY A 311 20.36 1.78 -14.87
CA GLY A 311 20.72 0.79 -15.87
C GLY A 311 19.60 -0.25 -16.06
N ARG A 312 19.90 -1.51 -15.79
CA ARG A 312 19.00 -2.66 -15.95
C ARG A 312 18.26 -3.05 -14.68
N VAL A 313 18.28 -2.20 -13.66
CA VAL A 313 17.60 -2.39 -12.37
C VAL A 313 16.50 -1.35 -12.25
N CYS A 314 15.26 -1.79 -12.01
CA CYS A 314 14.09 -0.93 -11.80
C CYS A 314 13.43 -1.23 -10.45
N LEU A 315 12.75 -0.26 -9.84
CA LEU A 315 12.00 -0.38 -8.59
C LEU A 315 10.50 -0.27 -8.87
N LEU A 316 9.68 -1.02 -8.12
CA LEU A 316 8.23 -0.98 -8.23
C LEU A 316 7.56 -1.16 -6.86
N GLY A 317 6.45 -0.48 -6.64
CA GLY A 317 5.65 -0.58 -5.42
C GLY A 317 6.39 -0.07 -4.19
N ASP A 318 6.26 -0.77 -3.05
CA ASP A 318 6.86 -0.32 -1.78
C ASP A 318 8.40 -0.20 -1.84
N ALA A 319 9.08 -0.88 -2.76
CA ALA A 319 10.51 -0.70 -2.98
C ALA A 319 10.83 0.70 -3.55
N SER A 320 9.91 1.32 -4.27
CA SER A 320 10.06 2.66 -4.83
C SER A 320 9.43 3.76 -3.97
N HIS A 321 8.26 3.51 -3.34
CA HIS A 321 7.48 4.59 -2.71
C HIS A 321 6.61 4.13 -1.53
N ALA A 322 7.12 3.24 -0.66
CA ALA A 322 6.37 2.85 0.53
C ALA A 322 5.87 4.07 1.29
N SER A 323 4.59 4.10 1.59
CA SER A 323 3.88 5.21 2.22
C SER A 323 3.17 4.79 3.50
N THR A 324 2.85 5.76 4.35
CA THR A 324 1.98 5.52 5.51
C THR A 324 0.57 5.08 5.08
N PRO A 325 -0.17 4.31 5.90
CA PRO A 325 -1.43 3.70 5.50
C PRO A 325 -2.65 4.64 5.50
N PHE A 326 -2.48 5.92 5.84
CA PHE A 326 -3.59 6.83 6.12
C PHE A 326 -4.54 7.08 4.94
N GLN A 327 -4.07 7.02 3.71
CA GLN A 327 -4.92 7.12 2.52
C GLN A 327 -5.34 5.77 1.93
N GLY A 328 -4.88 4.64 2.51
CA GLY A 328 -5.24 3.30 2.05
C GLY A 328 -4.86 3.00 0.60
N ALA A 329 -3.83 3.68 0.04
CA ALA A 329 -3.59 3.69 -1.40
C ALA A 329 -2.26 3.03 -1.84
N GLY A 330 -1.37 2.62 -0.91
CA GLY A 330 -0.04 2.08 -1.25
C GLY A 330 -0.11 0.84 -2.16
N ALA A 331 -0.88 -0.16 -1.77
CA ALA A 331 -1.06 -1.37 -2.57
C ALA A 331 -1.72 -1.08 -3.93
N GLY A 332 -2.70 -0.15 -3.95
CA GLY A 332 -3.31 0.31 -5.19
C GLY A 332 -2.33 0.98 -6.12
N MET A 333 -1.40 1.76 -5.58
CA MET A 333 -0.34 2.42 -6.35
C MET A 333 0.64 1.40 -6.94
N ALA A 334 0.99 0.34 -6.20
CA ALA A 334 1.80 -0.76 -6.72
C ALA A 334 1.11 -1.53 -7.86
N VAL A 335 -0.22 -1.66 -7.82
CA VAL A 335 -1.01 -2.23 -8.93
C VAL A 335 -0.99 -1.32 -10.16
N GLU A 336 -1.13 0.00 -9.97
CA GLU A 336 -0.96 0.96 -11.07
C GLU A 336 0.43 0.87 -11.68
N ASP A 337 1.48 0.79 -10.86
CA ASP A 337 2.86 0.64 -11.33
C ASP A 337 3.01 -0.61 -12.20
N ALA A 338 2.49 -1.75 -11.74
CA ALA A 338 2.54 -3.00 -12.47
C ALA A 338 1.84 -2.90 -13.83
N TYR A 339 0.69 -2.24 -13.88
CA TYR A 339 -0.07 -2.02 -15.12
C TYR A 339 0.69 -1.12 -16.08
N VAL A 340 1.17 0.05 -15.61
CA VAL A 340 1.93 1.01 -16.43
C VAL A 340 3.21 0.38 -16.98
N LEU A 341 4.01 -0.28 -16.12
CA LEU A 341 5.25 -0.93 -16.55
C LEU A 341 4.97 -2.09 -17.51
N GLY A 342 3.94 -2.90 -17.26
CA GLY A 342 3.52 -3.97 -18.17
C GLY A 342 3.15 -3.45 -19.55
N CYS A 343 2.43 -2.33 -19.63
CA CYS A 343 2.09 -1.68 -20.90
C CYS A 343 3.32 -1.16 -21.66
N ILE A 344 4.30 -0.57 -20.97
CA ILE A 344 5.55 -0.10 -21.58
C ILE A 344 6.37 -1.31 -22.11
N LEU A 345 6.49 -2.38 -21.32
CA LEU A 345 7.30 -3.56 -21.67
C LEU A 345 6.74 -4.34 -22.87
N ARG A 346 5.45 -4.19 -23.23
CA ARG A 346 4.90 -4.72 -24.51
C ARG A 346 5.64 -4.21 -25.74
N HIS A 347 6.28 -3.05 -25.65
CA HIS A 347 6.99 -2.39 -26.75
C HIS A 347 8.49 -2.71 -26.80
N VAL A 348 9.01 -3.41 -25.79
CA VAL A 348 10.40 -3.90 -25.73
C VAL A 348 10.57 -5.06 -26.71
N LYS A 349 11.57 -4.97 -27.57
CA LYS A 349 11.88 -6.00 -28.59
C LYS A 349 13.16 -6.75 -28.30
N GLN A 350 14.09 -6.13 -27.58
CA GLN A 350 15.41 -6.67 -27.28
C GLN A 350 15.90 -6.17 -25.93
N ALA A 351 16.86 -6.86 -25.33
CA ALA A 351 17.40 -6.50 -24.02
C ALA A 351 18.00 -5.08 -23.95
N ALA A 352 18.49 -4.55 -25.08
CA ALA A 352 19.02 -3.19 -25.15
C ALA A 352 17.95 -2.10 -24.93
N ASP A 353 16.65 -2.42 -25.11
CA ASP A 353 15.54 -1.49 -24.93
C ASP A 353 15.15 -1.30 -23.45
N LEU A 354 15.55 -2.23 -22.55
CA LEU A 354 15.09 -2.26 -21.15
C LEU A 354 15.46 -1.01 -20.35
N PRO A 355 16.69 -0.45 -20.42
CA PRO A 355 17.01 0.77 -19.67
C PRO A 355 16.11 1.95 -20.04
N SER A 356 15.81 2.15 -21.33
CA SER A 356 14.93 3.22 -21.80
C SER A 356 13.46 2.99 -21.38
N ALA A 357 13.01 1.72 -21.35
CA ALA A 357 11.68 1.38 -20.84
C ALA A 357 11.56 1.69 -19.33
N PHE A 358 12.58 1.42 -18.54
CA PHE A 358 12.63 1.74 -17.12
C PHE A 358 12.71 3.24 -16.85
N GLU A 359 13.42 3.98 -17.71
CA GLU A 359 13.44 5.45 -17.65
C GLU A 359 12.04 6.03 -17.92
N ALA A 360 11.35 5.56 -18.96
CA ALA A 360 10.00 5.98 -19.30
C ALA A 360 9.01 5.69 -18.15
N PHE A 361 9.08 4.49 -17.56
CA PHE A 361 8.31 4.13 -16.38
C PHE A 361 8.60 5.05 -15.19
N SER A 362 9.88 5.27 -14.88
CA SER A 362 10.29 6.14 -13.78
C SER A 362 9.74 7.55 -13.95
N LYS A 363 9.84 8.14 -15.14
CA LYS A 363 9.27 9.46 -15.44
C LYS A 363 7.75 9.50 -15.25
N ALA A 364 7.03 8.49 -15.73
CA ALA A 364 5.57 8.44 -15.64
C ALA A 364 5.06 8.29 -14.19
N ARG A 365 5.84 7.63 -13.32
CA ARG A 365 5.34 7.28 -11.98
C ARG A 365 5.89 8.14 -10.85
N LEU A 366 7.07 8.72 -10.99
CA LEU A 366 7.82 9.37 -9.92
C LEU A 366 6.99 10.43 -9.18
N GLU A 367 6.44 11.41 -9.91
CA GLU A 367 5.68 12.51 -9.31
C GLU A 367 4.45 12.01 -8.56
N ARG A 368 3.63 11.15 -9.21
CA ARG A 368 2.39 10.63 -8.64
C ARG A 368 2.63 9.84 -7.36
N THR A 369 3.62 8.95 -7.38
CA THR A 369 3.89 8.05 -6.26
C THR A 369 4.56 8.75 -5.08
N GLN A 370 5.45 9.72 -5.33
CA GLN A 370 6.03 10.56 -4.27
C GLN A 370 5.00 11.53 -3.67
N LYS A 371 4.08 12.03 -4.48
CA LYS A 371 2.93 12.78 -3.98
C LYS A 371 2.10 11.92 -3.02
N LEU A 372 1.92 10.60 -3.30
CA LEU A 372 1.24 9.72 -2.36
C LEU A 372 1.98 9.64 -1.02
N VAL A 373 3.30 9.46 -1.01
CA VAL A 373 4.07 9.41 0.24
C VAL A 373 3.87 10.68 1.06
N THR A 374 4.02 11.84 0.43
CA THR A 374 3.86 13.15 1.09
C THR A 374 2.43 13.35 1.63
N THR A 375 1.43 13.17 0.77
CA THR A 375 0.03 13.42 1.16
C THR A 375 -0.51 12.39 2.15
N SER A 376 0.06 11.17 2.19
CA SER A 376 -0.27 10.20 3.23
C SER A 376 0.24 10.63 4.60
N ARG A 377 1.45 11.21 4.70
CA ARG A 377 1.92 11.83 5.96
C ARG A 377 1.00 12.97 6.40
N GLU A 378 0.66 13.88 5.48
CA GLU A 378 -0.26 14.98 5.73
C GLU A 378 -1.64 14.49 6.22
N ALA A 379 -2.17 13.41 5.63
CA ALA A 379 -3.42 12.81 6.09
C ALA A 379 -3.32 12.34 7.55
N GLY A 380 -2.19 11.72 7.93
CA GLY A 380 -1.94 11.35 9.31
C GLY A 380 -1.89 12.56 10.26
N HIS A 381 -1.29 13.67 9.84
CA HIS A 381 -1.27 14.91 10.63
C HIS A 381 -2.66 15.54 10.74
N LEU A 382 -3.43 15.55 9.65
CA LEU A 382 -4.81 16.07 9.65
C LEU A 382 -5.70 15.29 10.62
N TRP A 383 -5.64 13.94 10.56
CA TRP A 383 -6.49 13.08 11.38
C TRP A 383 -6.10 13.03 12.85
N HIS A 384 -4.86 13.43 13.16
CA HIS A 384 -4.33 13.57 14.52
C HIS A 384 -4.46 15.01 15.07
N PHE A 385 -5.23 15.88 14.40
CA PHE A 385 -5.37 17.29 14.74
C PHE A 385 -4.03 18.05 14.85
N GLU A 386 -3.03 17.62 14.07
CA GLU A 386 -1.66 18.19 14.07
C GLU A 386 -1.41 19.16 12.91
N MET A 387 -2.28 19.20 11.88
CA MET A 387 -2.15 20.05 10.70
C MET A 387 -3.00 21.32 10.81
N GLU A 388 -4.32 21.16 11.00
CA GLU A 388 -5.30 22.25 11.13
C GLU A 388 -5.79 22.43 12.58
N GLY A 389 -5.12 21.78 13.54
CA GLY A 389 -5.60 21.68 14.90
C GLY A 389 -6.96 20.97 14.94
N ASP A 390 -7.82 21.42 15.85
CA ASP A 390 -9.18 20.93 16.02
C ASP A 390 -10.25 21.78 15.28
N ASP A 391 -9.86 22.46 14.19
CA ASP A 391 -10.79 23.22 13.34
C ASP A 391 -11.58 22.24 12.46
N ILE A 392 -12.74 21.83 12.98
CA ILE A 392 -13.58 20.82 12.34
C ILE A 392 -14.02 21.22 10.93
N GLU A 393 -14.27 22.50 10.66
CA GLU A 393 -14.73 22.94 9.34
C GLU A 393 -13.61 22.84 8.30
N LYS A 394 -12.39 23.21 8.66
CA LYS A 394 -11.23 23.03 7.78
C LYS A 394 -10.92 21.55 7.56
N ILE A 395 -11.05 20.72 8.59
CA ILE A 395 -10.88 19.26 8.47
C ILE A 395 -11.89 18.69 7.47
N LYS A 396 -13.18 19.04 7.58
CA LYS A 396 -14.23 18.61 6.63
C LYS A 396 -13.93 19.06 5.20
N GLU A 397 -13.54 20.32 5.02
CA GLU A 397 -13.19 20.86 3.69
C GLU A 397 -12.04 20.06 3.06
N ASN A 398 -10.99 19.79 3.83
CA ASN A 398 -9.86 19.01 3.37
C ASN A 398 -10.25 17.57 3.01
N LEU A 399 -11.02 16.89 3.88
CA LEU A 399 -11.45 15.51 3.67
C LEU A 399 -12.26 15.33 2.39
N LYS A 400 -13.08 16.31 2.01
CA LYS A 400 -13.99 16.25 0.85
C LYS A 400 -13.24 15.97 -0.46
N ASP A 401 -12.08 16.56 -0.67
CA ASP A 401 -11.40 16.52 -1.95
C ASP A 401 -10.02 15.81 -1.92
N ARG A 402 -9.55 15.46 -0.72
CA ARG A 402 -8.21 14.91 -0.50
C ARG A 402 -7.90 13.69 -1.36
N MET A 403 -8.90 12.83 -1.60
CA MET A 403 -8.71 11.56 -2.31
C MET A 403 -8.93 11.66 -3.83
N ASN A 404 -9.47 12.77 -4.34
CA ASN A 404 -9.87 12.91 -5.75
C ASN A 404 -8.72 12.70 -6.74
N TRP A 405 -7.53 13.22 -6.45
CA TRP A 405 -6.36 13.09 -7.32
C TRP A 405 -5.84 11.63 -7.39
N ILE A 406 -6.10 10.81 -6.35
CA ILE A 406 -5.78 9.38 -6.35
C ILE A 406 -6.82 8.63 -7.16
N TRP A 407 -8.11 8.80 -6.81
CA TRP A 407 -9.20 7.98 -7.30
C TRP A 407 -9.60 8.26 -8.75
N ASN A 408 -9.50 9.52 -9.20
CA ASN A 408 -10.00 9.95 -10.52
C ASN A 408 -8.91 9.90 -11.61
N LYS A 409 -7.67 9.44 -11.28
CA LYS A 409 -6.60 9.39 -12.28
C LYS A 409 -6.94 8.41 -13.41
N ASN A 410 -6.84 8.90 -14.63
CA ASN A 410 -6.80 8.09 -15.83
C ASN A 410 -5.34 7.70 -16.12
N LEU A 411 -5.04 6.40 -16.10
CA LEU A 411 -3.69 5.90 -16.35
C LEU A 411 -3.37 5.79 -17.84
N ASP A 412 -4.38 5.77 -18.71
CA ASP A 412 -4.15 5.61 -20.16
C ASP A 412 -3.34 6.78 -20.72
N GLU A 413 -3.59 8.00 -20.24
CA GLU A 413 -2.82 9.20 -20.62
C GLU A 413 -1.34 9.06 -20.23
N ASP A 414 -1.05 8.62 -19.00
CA ASP A 414 0.33 8.41 -18.53
C ASP A 414 1.03 7.31 -19.34
N ILE A 415 0.29 6.26 -19.71
CA ILE A 415 0.81 5.13 -20.50
C ILE A 415 1.12 5.60 -21.92
N GLU A 416 0.20 6.33 -22.58
CA GLU A 416 0.41 6.86 -23.93
C GLU A 416 1.63 7.78 -24.00
N GLU A 417 1.78 8.69 -23.02
CA GLU A 417 2.94 9.58 -22.92
C GLU A 417 4.24 8.79 -22.67
N ALA A 418 4.23 7.83 -21.76
CA ALA A 418 5.39 7.01 -21.46
C ALA A 418 5.82 6.15 -22.65
N VAL A 419 4.87 5.58 -23.40
CA VAL A 419 5.16 4.77 -24.61
C VAL A 419 5.69 5.65 -25.74
N ALA A 420 5.14 6.85 -25.92
CA ALA A 420 5.65 7.80 -26.91
C ALA A 420 7.11 8.20 -26.60
N GLY A 421 7.39 8.59 -25.35
CA GLY A 421 8.73 8.94 -24.90
C GLY A 421 9.74 7.78 -25.01
N PHE A 422 9.29 6.54 -24.79
CA PHE A 422 10.11 5.35 -25.02
C PHE A 422 10.45 5.16 -26.53
N GLY A 423 9.52 5.50 -27.44
CA GLY A 423 9.71 5.39 -28.89
C GLY A 423 10.66 6.43 -29.48
N GLU A 424 10.69 7.65 -28.93
CA GLU A 424 11.55 8.75 -29.40
C GLU A 424 13.02 8.57 -29.02
N GLY A 425 13.33 7.77 -28.03
CA GLY A 425 14.68 7.45 -27.57
C GLY A 425 15.41 6.35 -28.39
N LYS A 426 14.73 5.80 -29.42
CA LYS A 426 15.27 4.80 -30.35
C LYS A 426 15.68 5.44 -31.66
#